data_0d7bfa0ea2bea3cac52198f8cc71215b
#
_entry.id   0d7bfa0ea2bea3cac52198f8cc71215b
#
_cell.length_a   1.000
_cell.length_b   1.000
_cell.length_c   1.000
_cell.angle_alpha   90.00
_cell.angle_beta   90.00
_cell.angle_gamma   90.00
#
_symmetry.space_group_name_H-M   'P 1'
#
loop_
_entity.id
_entity.type
_entity.pdbx_description
1 polymer ?
#
loop_
_entity_poly.entity_id
_entity_poly.type
_entity_poly.pdbx_seq_one_letter_code
_entity_poly.pdbx_strand_id
1 'polypeptide(L)'
;MKPDKGIVNVDNYNLKDLTFSELQNIRKKMSMVFQFGALFDSMTIYENIEIAIDNLTDLTDSAKIDRINKSLKLVNLLNTKDMLPSELSGGMKKRIGIARAISIRPKYILYDEPTTGLDPITTDKIISLMKSVKKNDKVTSIIVTHEMKIVNEMADRVIMLREGKIIFDGSSKELNSSKDKYIKYFILGTK
;
A
#
# COMPACT_ATOMS: atom_id res chain seq x y z
N MET A 1 -12.06 -3.35 13.78
CA MET A 1 -11.79 -3.52 15.24
C MET A 1 -11.79 -2.16 15.91
N LYS A 2 -12.32 -2.05 17.09
CA LYS A 2 -12.14 -0.84 17.93
C LYS A 2 -10.94 -1.10 18.85
N PRO A 3 -10.13 -0.08 19.19
CA PRO A 3 -9.04 -0.26 20.15
C PRO A 3 -9.63 -0.49 21.54
N ASP A 4 -9.00 -1.38 22.32
CA ASP A 4 -9.39 -1.63 23.71
C ASP A 4 -9.13 -0.40 24.58
N LYS A 5 -8.00 0.28 24.33
CA LYS A 5 -7.62 1.54 24.98
C LYS A 5 -6.97 2.48 23.96
N GLY A 6 -6.97 3.77 24.28
CA GLY A 6 -6.36 4.80 23.43
C GLY A 6 -7.32 5.35 22.37
N ILE A 7 -6.76 6.16 21.48
CA ILE A 7 -7.48 6.93 20.46
C ILE A 7 -6.83 6.67 19.10
N VAL A 8 -7.65 6.52 18.07
CA VAL A 8 -7.22 6.46 16.67
C VAL A 8 -7.83 7.65 15.93
N ASN A 9 -6.98 8.60 15.53
CA ASN A 9 -7.38 9.78 14.78
C ASN A 9 -6.95 9.68 13.31
N VAL A 10 -7.87 10.01 12.40
CA VAL A 10 -7.60 10.18 10.96
C VAL A 10 -8.22 11.50 10.52
N ASP A 11 -7.46 12.39 9.87
CA ASP A 11 -7.94 13.73 9.47
C ASP A 11 -8.59 14.53 10.63
N ASN A 12 -8.03 14.44 11.83
CA ASN A 12 -8.55 15.05 13.06
C ASN A 12 -9.89 14.45 13.58
N TYR A 13 -10.38 13.37 12.99
CA TYR A 13 -11.56 12.65 13.48
C TYR A 13 -11.12 11.46 14.34
N ASN A 14 -11.64 11.37 15.55
CA ASN A 14 -11.51 10.16 16.36
C ASN A 14 -12.42 9.08 15.81
N LEU A 15 -11.86 7.99 15.31
CA LEU A 15 -12.64 6.93 14.65
C LEU A 15 -13.67 6.25 15.57
N LYS A 16 -13.47 6.33 16.90
CA LYS A 16 -14.38 5.73 17.89
C LYS A 16 -15.73 6.46 17.94
N ASP A 17 -15.71 7.77 17.67
CA ASP A 17 -16.85 8.66 17.83
C ASP A 17 -17.68 8.81 16.54
N LEU A 18 -17.21 8.23 15.42
CA LEU A 18 -17.85 8.33 14.13
C LEU A 18 -19.04 7.38 14.00
N THR A 19 -20.10 7.87 13.36
CA THR A 19 -21.18 7.05 12.83
C THR A 19 -20.68 6.14 11.71
N PHE A 20 -21.46 5.13 11.35
CA PHE A 20 -21.11 4.23 10.23
C PHE A 20 -20.89 5.00 8.92
N SER A 21 -21.75 5.95 8.59
CA SER A 21 -21.63 6.77 7.36
C SER A 21 -20.36 7.61 7.34
N GLU A 22 -20.03 8.28 8.45
CA GLU A 22 -18.80 9.06 8.57
C GLU A 22 -17.56 8.19 8.47
N LEU A 23 -17.58 6.99 9.07
CA LEU A 23 -16.50 6.03 8.97
C LEU A 23 -16.29 5.55 7.51
N GLN A 24 -17.37 5.34 6.75
CA GLN A 24 -17.27 5.02 5.33
C GLN A 24 -16.64 6.17 4.53
N ASN A 25 -16.95 7.43 4.85
CA ASN A 25 -16.32 8.59 4.21
C ASN A 25 -14.80 8.66 4.50
N ILE A 26 -14.36 8.25 5.70
CA ILE A 26 -12.92 8.13 5.99
C ILE A 26 -12.31 6.97 5.17
N ARG A 27 -12.99 5.82 5.10
CA ARG A 27 -12.50 4.64 4.35
C ARG A 27 -12.36 4.92 2.85
N LYS A 28 -13.24 5.70 2.24
CA LYS A 28 -13.15 6.13 0.84
C LYS A 28 -11.85 6.90 0.53
N LYS A 29 -11.23 7.52 1.54
CA LYS A 29 -9.95 8.22 1.40
C LYS A 29 -8.74 7.29 1.53
N MET A 30 -8.95 6.02 1.85
CA MET A 30 -7.90 5.04 2.15
C MET A 30 -7.94 3.91 1.14
N SER A 31 -6.79 3.41 0.76
CA SER A 31 -6.65 2.19 -0.02
C SER A 31 -5.64 1.26 0.61
N MET A 32 -5.74 -0.03 0.32
CA MET A 32 -4.83 -1.04 0.85
C MET A 32 -4.25 -1.89 -0.28
N VAL A 33 -2.94 -2.08 -0.22
CA VAL A 33 -2.19 -3.00 -1.07
C VAL A 33 -1.78 -4.18 -0.21
N PHE A 34 -2.39 -5.32 -0.45
CA PHE A 34 -2.14 -6.56 0.29
C PHE A 34 -0.93 -7.31 -0.24
N GLN A 35 -0.32 -8.12 0.60
CA GLN A 35 0.88 -8.92 0.33
C GLN A 35 0.79 -9.75 -0.96
N PHE A 36 -0.38 -10.33 -1.28
CA PHE A 36 -0.61 -11.14 -2.47
C PHE A 36 -1.47 -10.45 -3.53
N GLY A 37 -1.66 -9.11 -3.44
CA GLY A 37 -2.49 -8.33 -4.35
C GLY A 37 -3.99 -8.41 -4.06
N ALA A 38 -4.48 -9.49 -3.45
CA ALA A 38 -5.89 -9.73 -3.11
C ALA A 38 -6.85 -9.43 -4.30
N LEU A 39 -6.51 -9.95 -5.47
CA LEU A 39 -7.35 -9.86 -6.66
C LEU A 39 -8.46 -10.91 -6.61
N PHE A 40 -9.60 -10.59 -7.19
CA PHE A 40 -10.70 -11.53 -7.39
C PHE A 40 -10.36 -12.44 -8.58
N ASP A 41 -10.15 -13.72 -8.32
CA ASP A 41 -9.68 -14.69 -9.34
C ASP A 41 -10.69 -14.94 -10.47
N SER A 42 -11.98 -14.72 -10.21
CA SER A 42 -13.07 -14.84 -11.19
C SER A 42 -13.30 -13.60 -12.07
N MET A 43 -12.56 -12.54 -11.82
CA MET A 43 -12.69 -11.26 -12.54
C MET A 43 -11.43 -10.98 -13.34
N THR A 44 -11.60 -10.38 -14.52
CA THR A 44 -10.49 -9.84 -15.30
C THR A 44 -9.75 -8.75 -14.53
N ILE A 45 -8.57 -8.38 -14.99
CA ILE A 45 -7.80 -7.28 -14.41
C ILE A 45 -8.55 -5.94 -14.51
N TYR A 46 -9.26 -5.73 -15.61
CA TYR A 46 -10.13 -4.56 -15.78
C TYR A 46 -11.21 -4.53 -14.69
N GLU A 47 -11.99 -5.60 -14.53
CA GLU A 47 -13.07 -5.71 -13.53
C GLU A 47 -12.55 -5.61 -12.09
N ASN A 48 -11.34 -6.14 -11.82
CA ASN A 48 -10.69 -5.99 -10.51
C ASN A 48 -10.40 -4.53 -10.13
N ILE A 49 -10.15 -3.67 -11.11
CA ILE A 49 -9.94 -2.24 -10.85
C ILE A 49 -11.27 -1.50 -10.85
N GLU A 50 -12.16 -1.84 -11.78
CA GLU A 50 -13.47 -1.22 -11.94
C GLU A 50 -14.31 -1.32 -10.67
N ILE A 51 -14.37 -2.49 -10.02
CA ILE A 51 -15.14 -2.70 -8.79
C ILE A 51 -14.71 -1.75 -7.65
N ALA A 52 -13.43 -1.37 -7.58
CA ALA A 52 -12.95 -0.40 -6.60
C ALA A 52 -13.45 1.02 -6.94
N ILE A 53 -13.45 1.38 -8.22
CA ILE A 53 -13.93 2.69 -8.71
C ILE A 53 -15.44 2.79 -8.47
N ASP A 54 -16.21 1.76 -8.82
CA ASP A 54 -17.67 1.74 -8.69
C ASP A 54 -18.14 1.88 -7.26
N ASN A 55 -17.46 1.22 -6.33
CA ASN A 55 -17.84 1.26 -4.91
C ASN A 55 -17.38 2.54 -4.17
N LEU A 56 -16.35 3.23 -4.69
CA LEU A 56 -15.67 4.28 -3.93
C LEU A 56 -15.69 5.65 -4.61
N THR A 57 -16.18 5.74 -5.86
CA THR A 57 -16.25 7.00 -6.61
C THR A 57 -17.56 7.13 -7.38
N ASP A 58 -17.90 8.36 -7.75
CA ASP A 58 -19.11 8.67 -8.55
C ASP A 58 -18.71 9.06 -9.99
N LEU A 59 -17.78 8.32 -10.61
CA LEU A 59 -17.31 8.59 -11.96
C LEU A 59 -18.31 8.10 -13.02
N THR A 60 -18.40 8.83 -14.13
CA THR A 60 -19.11 8.36 -15.34
C THR A 60 -18.34 7.21 -16.00
N ASP A 61 -19.00 6.39 -16.82
CA ASP A 61 -18.37 5.22 -17.46
C ASP A 61 -17.16 5.61 -18.31
N SER A 62 -17.23 6.69 -19.06
CA SER A 62 -16.09 7.21 -19.83
C SER A 62 -14.91 7.59 -18.92
N ALA A 63 -15.16 8.23 -17.77
CA ALA A 63 -14.14 8.61 -16.82
C ALA A 63 -13.55 7.38 -16.08
N LYS A 64 -14.35 6.33 -15.84
CA LYS A 64 -13.88 5.05 -15.30
C LYS A 64 -12.87 4.38 -16.23
N ILE A 65 -13.25 4.23 -17.51
CA ILE A 65 -12.38 3.63 -18.54
C ILE A 65 -11.03 4.35 -18.59
N ASP A 66 -11.05 5.69 -18.66
CA ASP A 66 -9.82 6.51 -18.68
C ASP A 66 -8.99 6.29 -17.40
N ARG A 67 -9.63 6.22 -16.23
CA ARG A 67 -8.99 6.01 -14.96
C ARG A 67 -8.34 4.63 -14.85
N ILE A 68 -9.02 3.57 -15.28
CA ILE A 68 -8.49 2.20 -15.32
C ILE A 68 -7.27 2.14 -16.24
N ASN A 69 -7.40 2.67 -17.46
CA ASN A 69 -6.30 2.69 -18.43
C ASN A 69 -5.07 3.45 -17.90
N LYS A 70 -5.26 4.61 -17.26
CA LYS A 70 -4.19 5.39 -16.65
C LYS A 70 -3.50 4.62 -15.52
N SER A 71 -4.28 3.94 -14.67
CA SER A 71 -3.75 3.14 -13.56
C SER A 71 -2.93 1.95 -14.07
N LEU A 72 -3.42 1.24 -15.09
CA LEU A 72 -2.70 0.13 -15.72
C LEU A 72 -1.43 0.59 -16.45
N LYS A 73 -1.50 1.75 -17.13
CA LYS A 73 -0.33 2.35 -17.79
C LYS A 73 0.76 2.71 -16.78
N LEU A 74 0.39 3.25 -15.61
CA LEU A 74 1.35 3.64 -14.57
C LEU A 74 2.15 2.43 -14.07
N VAL A 75 1.53 1.25 -14.01
CA VAL A 75 2.19 0.01 -13.58
C VAL A 75 2.79 -0.79 -14.76
N ASN A 76 2.77 -0.24 -16.00
CA ASN A 76 3.22 -0.88 -17.24
C ASN A 76 2.54 -2.23 -17.53
N LEU A 77 1.22 -2.31 -17.33
CA LEU A 77 0.40 -3.52 -17.52
C LEU A 77 -0.90 -3.24 -18.27
N LEU A 78 -0.91 -2.25 -19.18
CA LEU A 78 -2.12 -1.90 -19.94
C LEU A 78 -2.64 -3.08 -20.80
N ASN A 79 -1.73 -3.91 -21.31
CA ASN A 79 -2.07 -5.04 -22.17
C ASN A 79 -2.66 -6.25 -21.43
N THR A 80 -2.77 -6.19 -20.11
CA THR A 80 -3.29 -7.30 -19.29
C THR A 80 -4.74 -7.11 -18.87
N LYS A 81 -5.41 -6.07 -19.33
CA LYS A 81 -6.74 -5.68 -18.86
C LYS A 81 -7.79 -6.79 -18.98
N ASP A 82 -7.72 -7.60 -20.04
CA ASP A 82 -8.68 -8.66 -20.33
C ASP A 82 -8.24 -10.05 -19.78
N MET A 83 -7.07 -10.13 -19.12
CA MET A 83 -6.53 -11.32 -18.50
C MET A 83 -7.15 -11.59 -17.13
N LEU A 84 -7.13 -12.86 -16.70
CA LEU A 84 -7.45 -13.26 -15.34
C LEU A 84 -6.20 -13.20 -14.45
N PRO A 85 -6.35 -13.06 -13.13
CA PRO A 85 -5.21 -13.09 -12.19
C PRO A 85 -4.36 -14.36 -12.31
N SER A 86 -4.96 -15.52 -12.64
CA SER A 86 -4.25 -16.78 -12.82
C SER A 86 -3.19 -16.74 -13.92
N GLU A 87 -3.33 -15.86 -14.89
CA GLU A 87 -2.42 -15.72 -16.04
C GLU A 87 -1.24 -14.77 -15.72
N LEU A 88 -1.20 -14.16 -14.53
CA LEU A 88 -0.20 -13.19 -14.14
C LEU A 88 0.87 -13.79 -13.22
N SER A 89 2.12 -13.32 -13.37
CA SER A 89 3.18 -13.58 -12.39
C SER A 89 2.89 -12.90 -11.05
N GLY A 90 3.51 -13.35 -9.95
CA GLY A 90 3.36 -12.74 -8.63
C GLY A 90 3.68 -11.23 -8.61
N GLY A 91 4.75 -10.82 -9.30
CA GLY A 91 5.09 -9.40 -9.43
C GLY A 91 4.09 -8.60 -10.26
N MET A 92 3.45 -9.20 -11.27
CA MET A 92 2.36 -8.57 -12.01
C MET A 92 1.13 -8.40 -11.13
N LYS A 93 0.72 -9.43 -10.36
CA LYS A 93 -0.42 -9.35 -9.41
C LYS A 93 -0.23 -8.21 -8.41
N LYS A 94 0.98 -8.05 -7.85
CA LYS A 94 1.30 -6.95 -6.93
C LYS A 94 1.18 -5.59 -7.59
N ARG A 95 1.69 -5.43 -8.82
CA ARG A 95 1.54 -4.18 -9.58
C ARG A 95 0.08 -3.86 -9.89
N ILE A 96 -0.73 -4.86 -10.22
CA ILE A 96 -2.19 -4.65 -10.39
C ILE A 96 -2.85 -4.27 -9.05
N GLY A 97 -2.46 -4.87 -7.93
CA GLY A 97 -2.92 -4.45 -6.61
C GLY A 97 -2.65 -2.97 -6.33
N ILE A 98 -1.46 -2.47 -6.73
CA ILE A 98 -1.14 -1.05 -6.65
C ILE A 98 -1.99 -0.23 -7.64
N ALA A 99 -2.17 -0.69 -8.89
CA ALA A 99 -3.02 0.00 -9.88
C ALA A 99 -4.45 0.16 -9.36
N ARG A 100 -5.02 -0.89 -8.78
CA ARG A 100 -6.34 -0.84 -8.13
C ARG A 100 -6.37 0.15 -6.98
N ALA A 101 -5.34 0.15 -6.13
CA ALA A 101 -5.26 1.04 -4.98
C ALA A 101 -5.22 2.52 -5.38
N ILE A 102 -4.50 2.88 -6.44
CA ILE A 102 -4.38 4.27 -6.90
C ILE A 102 -5.53 4.73 -7.80
N SER A 103 -6.30 3.80 -8.36
CA SER A 103 -7.42 4.12 -9.28
C SER A 103 -8.48 5.00 -8.63
N ILE A 104 -8.69 4.89 -7.34
CA ILE A 104 -9.63 5.71 -6.57
C ILE A 104 -9.06 7.06 -6.11
N ARG A 105 -7.79 7.38 -6.41
CA ARG A 105 -7.06 8.57 -5.93
C ARG A 105 -7.14 8.74 -4.41
N PRO A 106 -6.67 7.79 -3.63
CA PRO A 106 -6.77 7.83 -2.18
C PRO A 106 -5.86 8.92 -1.60
N LYS A 107 -6.21 9.44 -0.42
CA LYS A 107 -5.33 10.30 0.38
C LYS A 107 -4.26 9.48 1.13
N TYR A 108 -4.61 8.24 1.48
CA TYR A 108 -3.77 7.32 2.24
C TYR A 108 -3.66 5.96 1.55
N ILE A 109 -2.46 5.42 1.47
CA ILE A 109 -2.25 4.01 1.04
C ILE A 109 -1.56 3.24 2.15
N LEU A 110 -2.15 2.11 2.50
CA LEU A 110 -1.60 1.14 3.43
C LEU A 110 -0.98 0.00 2.62
N TYR A 111 0.32 -0.23 2.77
CA TYR A 111 1.02 -1.34 2.12
C TYR A 111 1.33 -2.40 3.16
N ASP A 112 0.93 -3.63 2.88
CA ASP A 112 1.22 -4.80 3.70
C ASP A 112 2.17 -5.71 2.93
N GLU A 113 3.44 -5.73 3.35
CA GLU A 113 4.53 -6.52 2.76
C GLU A 113 4.56 -6.48 1.22
N PRO A 114 4.69 -5.30 0.58
CA PRO A 114 4.46 -5.13 -0.84
C PRO A 114 5.47 -5.85 -1.74
N THR A 115 6.64 -6.22 -1.22
CA THR A 115 7.75 -6.83 -1.98
C THR A 115 8.05 -8.26 -1.61
N THR A 116 7.46 -8.78 -0.54
CA THR A 116 7.70 -10.15 -0.05
C THR A 116 7.47 -11.20 -1.15
N GLY A 117 8.44 -12.11 -1.31
CA GLY A 117 8.37 -13.20 -2.30
C GLY A 117 8.67 -12.76 -3.74
N LEU A 118 9.25 -11.58 -3.95
CA LEU A 118 9.73 -11.12 -5.24
C LEU A 118 11.25 -11.24 -5.35
N ASP A 119 11.73 -11.41 -6.56
CA ASP A 119 13.16 -11.30 -6.88
C ASP A 119 13.64 -9.83 -6.72
N PRO A 120 14.97 -9.60 -6.56
CA PRO A 120 15.51 -8.25 -6.34
C PRO A 120 15.17 -7.24 -7.44
N ILE A 121 15.15 -7.67 -8.70
CA ILE A 121 14.87 -6.77 -9.85
C ILE A 121 13.39 -6.33 -9.81
N THR A 122 12.50 -7.27 -9.52
CA THR A 122 11.05 -6.97 -9.39
C THR A 122 10.77 -6.13 -8.15
N THR A 123 11.48 -6.38 -7.04
CA THR A 123 11.44 -5.55 -5.83
C THR A 123 11.77 -4.09 -6.15
N ASP A 124 12.84 -3.84 -6.91
CA ASP A 124 13.24 -2.48 -7.31
C ASP A 124 12.18 -1.77 -8.15
N LYS A 125 11.53 -2.51 -9.04
CA LYS A 125 10.43 -1.98 -9.84
C LYS A 125 9.23 -1.57 -8.96
N ILE A 126 8.88 -2.39 -7.95
CA ILE A 126 7.80 -2.07 -7.01
C ILE A 126 8.16 -0.84 -6.18
N ILE A 127 9.37 -0.76 -5.61
CA ILE A 127 9.82 0.39 -4.82
C ILE A 127 9.79 1.67 -5.68
N SER A 128 10.31 1.61 -6.91
CA SER A 128 10.29 2.74 -7.83
C SER A 128 8.86 3.20 -8.16
N LEU A 129 7.93 2.25 -8.35
CA LEU A 129 6.52 2.54 -8.56
C LEU A 129 5.91 3.22 -7.33
N MET A 130 6.13 2.69 -6.13
CA MET A 130 5.64 3.29 -4.87
C MET A 130 6.17 4.71 -4.67
N LYS A 131 7.46 4.96 -4.98
CA LYS A 131 8.05 6.30 -4.97
C LYS A 131 7.35 7.25 -5.94
N SER A 132 7.06 6.78 -7.15
CA SER A 132 6.37 7.60 -8.15
C SER A 132 4.96 7.97 -7.71
N VAL A 133 4.23 7.04 -7.11
CA VAL A 133 2.90 7.28 -6.52
C VAL A 133 2.97 8.31 -5.40
N LYS A 134 3.89 8.13 -4.43
CA LYS A 134 4.10 9.08 -3.33
C LYS A 134 4.35 10.50 -3.83
N LYS A 135 5.20 10.65 -4.86
CA LYS A 135 5.59 11.96 -5.41
C LYS A 135 4.47 12.62 -6.22
N ASN A 136 3.85 11.87 -7.13
CA ASN A 136 2.92 12.43 -8.11
C ASN A 136 1.54 12.71 -7.52
N ASP A 137 1.05 11.83 -6.65
CA ASP A 137 -0.30 11.91 -6.09
C ASP A 137 -0.34 12.53 -4.69
N LYS A 138 0.82 12.92 -4.13
CA LYS A 138 0.96 13.48 -2.76
C LYS A 138 0.29 12.60 -1.69
N VAL A 139 0.37 11.28 -1.86
CA VAL A 139 -0.25 10.30 -0.99
C VAL A 139 0.57 10.10 0.28
N THR A 140 -0.09 10.03 1.42
CA THR A 140 0.54 9.56 2.66
C THR A 140 0.53 8.03 2.67
N SER A 141 1.70 7.43 2.86
CA SER A 141 1.85 5.97 2.87
C SER A 141 2.19 5.45 4.26
N ILE A 142 1.51 4.38 4.67
CA ILE A 142 1.91 3.55 5.81
C ILE A 142 2.35 2.20 5.22
N ILE A 143 3.57 1.77 5.54
CA ILE A 143 4.15 0.56 4.98
C ILE A 143 4.52 -0.37 6.12
N VAL A 144 3.92 -1.54 6.18
CA VAL A 144 4.33 -2.63 7.05
C VAL A 144 5.30 -3.50 6.25
N THR A 145 6.52 -3.63 6.74
CA THR A 145 7.56 -4.42 6.06
C THR A 145 8.69 -4.80 7.02
N HIS A 146 9.37 -5.89 6.71
CA HIS A 146 10.64 -6.28 7.33
C HIS A 146 11.84 -5.99 6.41
N GLU A 147 11.61 -5.47 5.20
CA GLU A 147 12.68 -5.21 4.24
C GLU A 147 13.34 -3.85 4.47
N MET A 148 14.58 -3.86 4.92
CA MET A 148 15.36 -2.64 5.20
C MET A 148 15.57 -1.76 3.96
N LYS A 149 15.53 -2.34 2.76
CA LYS A 149 15.60 -1.58 1.50
C LYS A 149 14.45 -0.60 1.38
N ILE A 150 13.21 -1.04 1.62
CA ILE A 150 12.04 -0.16 1.60
C ILE A 150 12.17 0.92 2.67
N VAL A 151 12.56 0.54 3.89
CA VAL A 151 12.75 1.49 5.00
C VAL A 151 13.72 2.59 4.63
N ASN A 152 14.88 2.23 4.08
CA ASN A 152 15.93 3.18 3.72
C ASN A 152 15.57 4.08 2.54
N GLU A 153 14.79 3.57 1.59
CA GLU A 153 14.50 4.27 0.35
C GLU A 153 13.22 5.11 0.39
N MET A 154 12.28 4.79 1.28
CA MET A 154 10.94 5.38 1.26
C MET A 154 10.50 6.04 2.57
N ALA A 155 11.02 5.58 3.72
CA ALA A 155 10.47 6.01 5.00
C ALA A 155 10.98 7.39 5.40
N ASP A 156 10.05 8.30 5.70
CA ASP A 156 10.34 9.57 6.38
C ASP A 156 10.42 9.36 7.90
N ARG A 157 9.62 8.43 8.43
CA ARG A 157 9.59 8.02 9.85
C ARG A 157 9.45 6.52 9.92
N VAL A 158 10.15 5.92 10.86
CA VAL A 158 10.15 4.47 11.11
C VAL A 158 9.69 4.21 12.53
N ILE A 159 8.76 3.28 12.68
CA ILE A 159 8.31 2.76 13.97
C ILE A 159 8.63 1.26 13.98
N MET A 160 9.43 0.81 14.92
CA MET A 160 9.74 -0.61 15.07
C MET A 160 8.99 -1.21 16.25
N LEU A 161 8.29 -2.31 15.97
CA LEU A 161 7.48 -3.05 16.94
C LEU A 161 8.20 -4.35 17.34
N ARG A 162 8.17 -4.67 18.63
CA ARG A 162 8.60 -5.95 19.16
C ARG A 162 7.68 -6.36 20.31
N GLU A 163 7.16 -7.58 20.26
CA GLU A 163 6.30 -8.12 21.33
C GLU A 163 5.15 -7.17 21.71
N GLY A 164 4.54 -6.53 20.70
CA GLY A 164 3.43 -5.59 20.91
C GLY A 164 3.82 -4.22 21.46
N LYS A 165 5.13 -3.91 21.59
CA LYS A 165 5.63 -2.62 22.07
C LYS A 165 6.44 -1.90 21.02
N ILE A 166 6.36 -0.56 21.01
CA ILE A 166 7.25 0.28 20.22
C ILE A 166 8.61 0.31 20.91
N ILE A 167 9.64 -0.17 20.17
CA ILE A 167 11.03 -0.17 20.64
C ILE A 167 11.89 0.88 19.94
N PHE A 168 11.39 1.45 18.84
CA PHE A 168 12.04 2.55 18.13
C PHE A 168 10.98 3.42 17.43
N ASP A 169 11.23 4.72 17.40
CA ASP A 169 10.48 5.73 16.69
C ASP A 169 11.44 6.85 16.26
N GLY A 170 11.66 7.02 14.96
CA GLY A 170 12.62 7.99 14.42
C GLY A 170 12.81 7.87 12.91
N SER A 171 13.84 8.48 12.37
CA SER A 171 14.21 8.40 10.95
C SER A 171 14.94 7.09 10.62
N SER A 172 15.00 6.72 9.33
CA SER A 172 15.79 5.57 8.88
C SER A 172 17.29 5.75 9.17
N LYS A 173 17.81 6.97 9.17
CA LYS A 173 19.22 7.26 9.53
C LYS A 173 19.49 6.95 11.00
N GLU A 174 18.59 7.38 11.89
CA GLU A 174 18.69 7.09 13.34
C GLU A 174 18.55 5.60 13.61
N LEU A 175 17.64 4.91 12.91
CA LEU A 175 17.50 3.45 13.01
C LEU A 175 18.81 2.74 12.66
N ASN A 176 19.42 3.08 11.52
CA ASN A 176 20.68 2.48 11.05
C ASN A 176 21.88 2.78 11.97
N SER A 177 21.85 3.89 12.71
CA SER A 177 22.88 4.25 13.69
C SER A 177 22.59 3.80 15.12
N SER A 178 21.49 3.10 15.34
CA SER A 178 21.06 2.62 16.66
C SER A 178 22.14 1.76 17.32
N LYS A 179 22.34 1.97 18.63
CA LYS A 179 23.23 1.14 19.46
C LYS A 179 22.53 -0.07 20.08
N ASP A 180 21.20 -0.13 19.96
CA ASP A 180 20.42 -1.26 20.48
C ASP A 180 20.81 -2.56 19.78
N LYS A 181 21.11 -3.61 20.57
CA LYS A 181 21.56 -4.90 20.04
C LYS A 181 20.52 -5.60 19.17
N TYR A 182 19.25 -5.51 19.54
CA TYR A 182 18.18 -6.15 18.78
C TYR A 182 17.94 -5.44 17.44
N ILE A 183 17.96 -4.11 17.44
CA ILE A 183 17.83 -3.31 16.21
C ILE A 183 18.98 -3.62 15.24
N LYS A 184 20.22 -3.66 15.76
CA LYS A 184 21.39 -4.04 14.94
C LYS A 184 21.25 -5.45 14.36
N TYR A 185 20.83 -6.40 15.18
CA TYR A 185 20.61 -7.77 14.72
C TYR A 185 19.56 -7.83 13.61
N PHE A 186 18.44 -7.12 13.77
CA PHE A 186 17.37 -7.06 12.79
C PHE A 186 17.84 -6.46 11.45
N ILE A 187 18.62 -5.37 11.51
CA ILE A 187 19.12 -4.68 10.31
C ILE A 187 20.16 -5.51 9.56
N LEU A 188 21.07 -6.15 10.28
CA LEU A 188 22.21 -6.87 9.69
C LEU A 188 21.89 -8.31 9.32
N GLY A 189 20.80 -8.89 9.85
CA GLY A 189 20.44 -10.30 9.63
C GLY A 189 21.45 -11.29 10.23
N THR A 190 22.34 -10.84 11.14
CA THR A 190 23.39 -11.64 11.76
C THR A 190 23.25 -11.63 13.28
N LYS A 191 23.42 -12.79 13.91
CA LYS A 191 23.50 -12.93 15.37
C LYS A 191 24.78 -12.31 15.91
#